data_dd4cbaca152840018d09deb4e31648a0
#
_entry.id   dd4cbaca152840018d09deb4e31648a0
#
_cell.length_a   1.000
_cell.length_b   1.000
_cell.length_c   1.000
_cell.angle_alpha   90.00
_cell.angle_beta   90.00
_cell.angle_gamma   90.00
#
_symmetry.space_group_name_H-M   'P 1'
#
loop_
_entity.id
_entity.type
_entity.pdbx_description
1 polymer ?
#
loop_
_entity_poly.entity_id
_entity_poly.type
_entity_poly.pdbx_seq_one_letter_code
_entity_poly.pdbx_strand_id
1 'polypeptide(L)'
;GGGGGTRYGGGGGAGGYRESKCSTTSGCWTASPRATCVSLSLVPGAVPVTVGAGGAGSATQASGGNATLGTQGSTSTFSTISSAGGGGGSSENVNPGQPTVRNGGAGGSGGGASYNGCGPGTTAQGGAGNTPSVSPAQGFAGGNGGPTSGYGSGGGGGATAVGTNGSTPNVTGVGGAGATNT
;
A
#
# COMPACT_ATOMS: atom_id res chain seq x y z
N GLY A 1 5.24 3.95 -4.96
CA GLY A 1 4.92 3.25 -3.71
C GLY A 1 4.93 4.20 -2.52
N GLY A 2 4.37 3.76 -1.42
CA GLY A 2 4.45 4.45 -0.13
C GLY A 2 5.74 4.11 0.63
N GLY A 3 6.15 5.00 1.53
CA GLY A 3 7.29 4.77 2.42
C GLY A 3 6.98 3.71 3.50
N GLY A 4 7.96 2.92 3.89
CA GLY A 4 7.83 1.99 5.02
C GLY A 4 7.86 2.68 6.39
N GLY A 5 7.32 2.02 7.40
CA GLY A 5 7.43 2.43 8.79
C GLY A 5 8.77 2.01 9.41
N THR A 6 9.07 2.57 10.58
CA THR A 6 10.24 2.19 11.39
C THR A 6 9.81 1.42 12.63
N ARG A 7 10.73 0.77 13.31
CA ARG A 7 10.56 0.12 14.62
C ARG A 7 9.30 -0.76 14.67
N TYR A 8 9.42 -2.02 14.32
CA TYR A 8 8.28 -2.95 14.14
C TYR A 8 7.17 -2.38 13.25
N GLY A 9 7.57 -1.54 12.29
CA GLY A 9 6.66 -0.82 11.40
C GLY A 9 6.11 -1.69 10.30
N GLY A 10 4.98 -1.27 9.74
CA GLY A 10 4.36 -1.89 8.58
C GLY A 10 5.07 -1.54 7.27
N GLY A 11 4.89 -2.38 6.26
CA GLY A 11 5.39 -2.14 4.92
C GLY A 11 4.60 -1.05 4.20
N GLY A 12 5.24 -0.26 3.34
CA GLY A 12 4.53 0.68 2.45
C GLY A 12 3.73 -0.06 1.38
N GLY A 13 2.61 0.53 0.95
CA GLY A 13 1.79 0.01 -0.15
C GLY A 13 2.46 0.21 -1.51
N ALA A 14 2.20 -0.69 -2.46
CA ALA A 14 2.81 -0.66 -3.79
C ALA A 14 2.39 0.55 -4.64
N GLY A 15 1.19 1.07 -4.43
CA GLY A 15 0.56 2.09 -5.27
C GLY A 15 -0.54 1.50 -6.14
N GLY A 16 -1.25 2.37 -6.85
CA GLY A 16 -2.30 1.97 -7.78
C GLY A 16 -1.73 1.39 -9.06
N TYR A 17 -2.36 0.35 -9.56
CA TYR A 17 -2.10 -0.24 -10.85
C TYR A 17 -3.34 -0.13 -11.75
N ARG A 18 -3.16 0.40 -12.94
CA ARG A 18 -4.22 0.57 -13.95
C ARG A 18 -3.76 -0.06 -15.25
N GLU A 19 -4.61 -0.86 -15.83
CA GLU A 19 -4.34 -1.52 -17.11
C GLU A 19 -5.56 -1.43 -18.03
N SER A 20 -5.33 -1.03 -19.27
CA SER A 20 -6.32 -1.07 -20.34
C SER A 20 -5.86 -2.05 -21.39
N LYS A 21 -6.42 -3.26 -21.38
CA LYS A 21 -6.08 -4.32 -22.32
C LYS A 21 -7.23 -5.27 -22.49
N CYS A 22 -7.59 -5.55 -23.71
CA CYS A 22 -8.58 -6.55 -24.06
C CYS A 22 -7.92 -7.92 -24.17
N SER A 23 -8.33 -8.86 -23.33
CA SER A 23 -7.79 -10.23 -23.29
C SER A 23 -8.08 -11.05 -24.55
N THR A 24 -8.97 -10.57 -25.43
CA THR A 24 -9.42 -11.28 -26.63
C THR A 24 -8.54 -11.06 -27.85
N THR A 25 -7.56 -10.17 -27.79
CA THR A 25 -6.72 -9.84 -28.94
C THR A 25 -5.28 -10.27 -28.71
N SER A 26 -4.93 -11.37 -29.31
CA SER A 26 -3.60 -11.95 -29.51
C SER A 26 -2.94 -12.66 -28.32
N GLY A 27 -2.64 -13.91 -28.52
CA GLY A 27 -2.08 -14.90 -27.61
C GLY A 27 -0.67 -14.70 -27.07
N CYS A 28 -0.11 -13.48 -27.08
CA CYS A 28 1.27 -13.24 -26.61
C CYS A 28 1.38 -12.52 -25.27
N TRP A 29 0.27 -12.18 -24.62
CA TRP A 29 0.31 -11.36 -23.39
C TRP A 29 -0.74 -11.82 -22.40
N THR A 30 -0.36 -11.94 -21.17
CA THR A 30 -1.32 -12.20 -20.08
C THR A 30 -1.81 -10.86 -19.52
N ALA A 31 -3.12 -10.60 -19.67
CA ALA A 31 -3.74 -9.45 -19.00
C ALA A 31 -3.80 -9.70 -17.50
N SER A 32 -3.57 -8.65 -16.70
CA SER A 32 -3.79 -8.79 -15.27
C SER A 32 -5.28 -8.95 -14.95
N PRO A 33 -5.65 -9.49 -13.78
CA PRO A 33 -7.06 -9.58 -13.35
C PRO A 33 -7.75 -8.20 -13.24
N ARG A 34 -6.99 -7.11 -13.42
CA ARG A 34 -7.46 -5.72 -13.34
C ARG A 34 -7.53 -5.03 -14.69
N ALA A 35 -7.25 -5.74 -15.78
CA ALA A 35 -7.36 -5.21 -17.11
C ALA A 35 -8.81 -4.86 -17.44
N THR A 36 -9.00 -3.75 -18.12
CA THR A 36 -10.27 -3.34 -18.72
C THR A 36 -10.15 -3.29 -20.22
N CYS A 37 -11.21 -3.63 -20.93
CA CYS A 37 -11.28 -3.47 -22.39
C CYS A 37 -11.63 -2.05 -22.83
N VAL A 38 -11.51 -1.07 -21.96
CA VAL A 38 -11.79 0.32 -22.31
C VAL A 38 -10.58 0.91 -23.03
N SER A 39 -10.74 1.22 -24.30
CA SER A 39 -9.69 1.88 -25.08
C SER A 39 -9.48 3.31 -24.60
N LEU A 40 -8.22 3.71 -24.42
CA LEU A 40 -7.87 5.11 -24.25
C LEU A 40 -7.77 5.76 -25.63
N SER A 41 -8.70 6.67 -25.90
CA SER A 41 -8.65 7.44 -27.14
C SER A 41 -7.60 8.54 -27.00
N LEU A 42 -6.54 8.46 -27.77
CA LEU A 42 -5.49 9.48 -27.85
C LEU A 42 -5.64 10.24 -29.16
N VAL A 43 -5.69 11.56 -29.09
CA VAL A 43 -5.53 12.41 -30.27
C VAL A 43 -4.07 12.50 -30.65
N PRO A 44 -3.74 12.65 -31.97
CA PRO A 44 -2.36 12.88 -32.38
C PRO A 44 -1.77 14.12 -31.68
N GLY A 45 -0.59 13.97 -31.11
CA GLY A 45 0.11 15.05 -30.40
C GLY A 45 0.85 14.56 -29.16
N ALA A 46 1.41 15.49 -28.39
CA ALA A 46 2.10 15.17 -27.14
C ALA A 46 1.10 14.78 -26.06
N VAL A 47 1.32 13.62 -25.44
CA VAL A 47 0.54 13.16 -24.29
C VAL A 47 1.36 13.39 -23.02
N PRO A 48 0.85 14.20 -22.06
CA PRO A 48 1.57 14.43 -20.81
C PRO A 48 1.63 13.15 -19.97
N VAL A 49 2.83 12.85 -19.48
CA VAL A 49 3.11 11.75 -18.56
C VAL A 49 3.72 12.31 -17.29
N THR A 50 3.15 11.99 -16.14
CA THR A 50 3.72 12.32 -14.84
C THR A 50 4.01 11.03 -14.09
N VAL A 51 5.23 10.87 -13.62
CA VAL A 51 5.61 9.79 -12.71
C VAL A 51 5.64 10.35 -11.30
N GLY A 52 4.73 9.86 -10.45
CA GLY A 52 4.67 10.29 -9.06
C GLY A 52 5.88 9.82 -8.25
N ALA A 53 6.34 10.66 -7.34
CA ALA A 53 7.42 10.32 -6.43
C ALA A 53 7.02 9.20 -5.46
N GLY A 54 7.97 8.39 -5.03
CA GLY A 54 7.79 7.47 -3.92
C GLY A 54 7.58 8.22 -2.60
N GLY A 55 6.83 7.64 -1.67
CA GLY A 55 6.71 8.16 -0.32
C GLY A 55 8.01 7.94 0.47
N ALA A 56 8.39 8.92 1.26
CA ALA A 56 9.53 8.78 2.17
C ALA A 56 9.21 7.77 3.29
N GLY A 57 10.19 6.97 3.67
CA GLY A 57 10.09 6.13 4.87
C GLY A 57 9.95 6.99 6.13
N SER A 58 9.40 6.41 7.18
CA SER A 58 9.36 7.05 8.50
C SER A 58 10.80 7.37 8.96
N ALA A 59 10.97 8.54 9.55
CA ALA A 59 12.25 8.88 10.17
C ALA A 59 12.54 7.95 11.35
N THR A 60 13.81 7.55 11.51
CA THR A 60 14.27 6.81 12.69
C THR A 60 14.09 7.68 13.92
N GLN A 61 13.33 7.18 14.89
CA GLN A 61 13.15 7.87 16.16
C GLN A 61 14.16 7.34 17.17
N ALA A 62 14.86 8.26 17.84
CA ALA A 62 15.62 7.91 19.04
C ALA A 62 14.67 7.37 20.12
N SER A 63 15.18 6.54 21.04
CA SER A 63 14.38 5.94 22.12
C SER A 63 13.50 6.99 22.81
N GLY A 64 12.16 6.81 22.77
CA GLY A 64 11.18 7.67 23.41
C GLY A 64 10.59 8.79 22.54
N GLY A 65 10.98 8.94 21.28
CA GLY A 65 10.37 9.91 20.37
C GLY A 65 9.02 9.45 19.81
N ASN A 66 8.23 10.40 19.31
CA ASN A 66 6.98 10.11 18.60
C ASN A 66 7.30 9.47 17.26
N ALA A 67 6.80 8.27 17.04
CA ALA A 67 6.90 7.61 15.74
C ALA A 67 6.07 8.37 14.68
N THR A 68 6.58 8.44 13.46
CA THR A 68 5.85 8.98 12.31
C THR A 68 5.44 7.87 11.37
N LEU A 69 4.41 8.11 10.57
CA LEU A 69 4.07 7.23 9.46
C LEU A 69 5.08 7.39 8.32
N GLY A 70 5.31 6.33 7.55
CA GLY A 70 5.81 6.51 6.22
C GLY A 70 4.85 7.39 5.41
N THR A 71 5.34 8.19 4.49
CA THR A 71 4.47 9.06 3.69
C THR A 71 3.84 8.30 2.52
N GLN A 72 2.68 8.75 2.09
CA GLN A 72 2.06 8.27 0.89
C GLN A 72 2.89 8.68 -0.34
N GLY A 73 2.97 7.82 -1.35
CA GLY A 73 3.54 8.18 -2.64
C GLY A 73 2.63 9.14 -3.41
N SER A 74 3.19 9.84 -4.37
CA SER A 74 2.45 10.74 -5.25
C SER A 74 1.74 9.98 -6.37
N THR A 75 0.71 10.60 -6.94
CA THR A 75 -0.05 10.07 -8.07
C THR A 75 0.78 10.11 -9.36
N SER A 76 0.69 9.02 -10.14
CA SER A 76 1.18 8.99 -11.53
C SER A 76 0.02 9.18 -12.48
N THR A 77 0.22 9.91 -13.57
CA THR A 77 -0.80 10.17 -14.58
C THR A 77 -0.30 9.92 -15.99
N PHE A 78 -1.20 9.42 -16.82
CA PHE A 78 -1.02 9.30 -18.27
C PHE A 78 -2.34 9.68 -18.95
N SER A 79 -2.35 10.80 -19.66
CA SER A 79 -3.58 11.36 -20.23
C SER A 79 -4.65 11.50 -19.13
N THR A 80 -5.79 10.85 -19.28
CA THR A 80 -6.91 10.83 -18.33
C THR A 80 -6.80 9.75 -17.24
N ILE A 81 -5.79 8.87 -17.35
CA ILE A 81 -5.58 7.79 -16.37
C ILE A 81 -4.75 8.32 -15.21
N SER A 82 -5.25 8.10 -14.00
CA SER A 82 -4.53 8.37 -12.76
C SER A 82 -4.36 7.10 -11.94
N SER A 83 -3.16 6.88 -11.42
CA SER A 83 -2.84 5.82 -10.48
C SER A 83 -2.35 6.45 -9.18
N ALA A 84 -3.07 6.23 -8.08
CA ALA A 84 -2.73 6.83 -6.80
C ALA A 84 -1.43 6.24 -6.23
N GLY A 85 -0.68 7.05 -5.49
CA GLY A 85 0.47 6.57 -4.74
C GLY A 85 0.09 5.53 -3.69
N GLY A 86 1.05 4.70 -3.29
CA GLY A 86 0.87 3.72 -2.22
C GLY A 86 0.77 4.38 -0.85
N GLY A 87 -0.03 3.84 0.05
CA GLY A 87 -0.14 4.29 1.42
C GLY A 87 1.15 4.03 2.21
N GLY A 88 1.49 4.94 3.12
CA GLY A 88 2.65 4.78 3.99
C GLY A 88 2.46 3.65 5.00
N GLY A 89 3.50 2.91 5.29
CA GLY A 89 3.54 1.94 6.40
C GLY A 89 3.55 2.65 7.74
N SER A 90 2.91 2.08 8.73
CA SER A 90 2.88 2.62 10.08
C SER A 90 4.16 2.30 10.86
N SER A 91 4.36 3.02 11.95
CA SER A 91 5.46 2.78 12.89
C SER A 91 4.91 2.43 14.27
N GLU A 92 5.70 1.69 15.06
CA GLU A 92 5.35 1.49 16.46
C GLU A 92 5.40 2.83 17.19
N ASN A 93 4.37 3.12 17.96
CA ASN A 93 4.39 4.23 18.90
C ASN A 93 4.36 3.70 20.34
N VAL A 94 5.36 4.09 21.12
CA VAL A 94 5.45 3.72 22.53
C VAL A 94 4.53 4.55 23.44
N ASN A 95 3.92 5.61 22.91
CA ASN A 95 2.99 6.45 23.66
C ASN A 95 1.56 5.89 23.62
N PRO A 96 0.96 5.52 24.75
CA PRO A 96 -0.37 4.89 24.80
C PRO A 96 -1.52 5.73 24.23
N GLY A 97 -1.35 7.03 24.09
CA GLY A 97 -2.38 7.97 23.63
C GLY A 97 -2.42 8.24 22.12
N GLN A 98 -1.63 7.57 21.30
CA GLN A 98 -1.53 7.85 19.87
C GLN A 98 -1.85 6.60 18.98
N PRO A 99 -3.09 6.12 18.98
CA PRO A 99 -3.44 4.92 18.20
C PRO A 99 -3.33 5.09 16.68
N THR A 100 -3.41 6.33 16.20
CA THR A 100 -3.49 6.62 14.75
C THR A 100 -2.20 6.38 13.97
N VAL A 101 -1.04 6.44 14.61
CA VAL A 101 0.25 6.18 13.95
C VAL A 101 0.57 4.70 13.75
N ARG A 102 -0.24 3.80 14.34
CA ARG A 102 -0.09 2.34 14.19
C ARG A 102 -0.82 1.78 12.99
N ASN A 103 -1.79 2.51 12.49
CA ASN A 103 -2.54 2.10 11.31
C ASN A 103 -1.76 2.45 10.06
N GLY A 104 -1.79 1.58 9.07
CA GLY A 104 -1.23 1.86 7.76
C GLY A 104 -2.00 2.97 7.06
N GLY A 105 -1.31 3.76 6.23
CA GLY A 105 -1.91 4.81 5.41
C GLY A 105 -2.72 4.24 4.25
N ALA A 106 -3.82 4.89 3.91
CA ALA A 106 -4.58 4.55 2.71
C ALA A 106 -3.84 4.99 1.44
N GLY A 107 -4.12 4.34 0.30
CA GLY A 107 -3.51 4.68 -0.99
C GLY A 107 -4.07 3.86 -2.13
N GLY A 108 -3.47 3.93 -3.30
CA GLY A 108 -3.80 3.03 -4.42
C GLY A 108 -3.71 1.57 -3.99
N SER A 109 -2.61 1.21 -3.31
CA SER A 109 -2.53 0.06 -2.39
C SER A 109 -2.22 0.57 -0.99
N GLY A 110 -2.82 0.01 0.04
CA GLY A 110 -2.67 0.47 1.43
C GLY A 110 -1.34 0.05 2.07
N GLY A 111 -0.84 0.84 3.01
CA GLY A 111 0.30 0.48 3.84
C GLY A 111 -0.06 -0.54 4.93
N GLY A 112 0.91 -1.33 5.36
CA GLY A 112 0.76 -2.28 6.47
C GLY A 112 0.73 -1.58 7.83
N ALA A 113 0.10 -2.24 8.80
CA ALA A 113 0.07 -1.79 10.19
C ALA A 113 1.32 -2.21 10.96
N SER A 114 1.69 -1.44 11.99
CA SER A 114 2.71 -1.84 12.93
C SER A 114 2.18 -2.88 13.92
N TYR A 115 3.09 -3.50 14.64
CA TYR A 115 2.79 -4.29 15.80
C TYR A 115 1.91 -3.52 16.81
N ASN A 116 1.02 -4.23 17.51
CA ASN A 116 0.13 -3.64 18.50
C ASN A 116 0.71 -3.76 19.93
N GLY A 117 1.52 -2.78 20.33
CA GLY A 117 2.19 -2.73 21.63
C GLY A 117 1.34 -2.24 22.83
N CYS A 118 0.06 -1.93 22.67
CA CYS A 118 -0.73 -1.22 23.69
C CYS A 118 -1.86 -1.99 24.36
N GLY A 119 -1.71 -3.30 24.55
CA GLY A 119 -2.64 -4.05 25.37
C GLY A 119 -3.67 -4.87 24.57
N PRO A 120 -4.37 -5.80 25.24
CA PRO A 120 -5.35 -6.68 24.61
C PRO A 120 -6.55 -5.89 24.10
N GLY A 121 -7.01 -6.20 22.90
CA GLY A 121 -8.27 -5.72 22.33
C GLY A 121 -8.18 -4.62 21.26
N THR A 122 -7.02 -4.05 20.98
CA THR A 122 -6.84 -3.11 19.87
C THR A 122 -5.93 -3.71 18.81
N THR A 123 -6.43 -3.91 17.60
CA THR A 123 -5.62 -4.37 16.46
C THR A 123 -5.24 -3.17 15.61
N ALA A 124 -3.95 -2.96 15.37
CA ALA A 124 -3.51 -1.97 14.39
C ALA A 124 -3.95 -2.39 13.00
N GLN A 125 -4.63 -1.52 12.28
CA GLN A 125 -5.25 -1.82 10.99
C GLN A 125 -4.34 -1.48 9.82
N GLY A 126 -4.28 -2.36 8.84
CA GLY A 126 -3.69 -2.03 7.54
C GLY A 126 -4.47 -0.91 6.86
N GLY A 127 -3.79 -0.09 6.08
CA GLY A 127 -4.39 0.99 5.32
C GLY A 127 -5.30 0.47 4.20
N ALA A 128 -6.36 1.21 3.89
CA ALA A 128 -7.24 0.87 2.78
C ALA A 128 -6.50 0.97 1.45
N GLY A 129 -6.74 0.00 0.56
CA GLY A 129 -6.38 0.09 -0.85
C GLY A 129 -7.50 0.76 -1.66
N ASN A 130 -7.27 0.92 -2.96
CA ASN A 130 -8.21 1.56 -3.87
C ASN A 130 -8.71 2.93 -3.39
N THR A 131 -7.80 3.74 -2.91
CA THR A 131 -8.07 5.10 -2.44
C THR A 131 -7.28 6.11 -3.27
N PRO A 132 -7.96 7.04 -4.00
CA PRO A 132 -9.41 7.12 -4.17
C PRO A 132 -9.99 5.90 -4.89
N SER A 133 -11.28 5.63 -4.65
CA SER A 133 -11.96 4.48 -5.23
C SER A 133 -12.12 4.63 -6.75
N VAL A 134 -11.74 3.59 -7.48
CA VAL A 134 -11.89 3.48 -8.93
C VAL A 134 -12.34 2.07 -9.30
N SER A 135 -12.91 1.93 -10.49
CA SER A 135 -13.31 0.63 -11.05
C SER A 135 -12.56 0.39 -12.37
N PRO A 136 -11.93 -0.80 -12.55
CA PRO A 136 -11.60 -1.78 -11.50
C PRO A 136 -10.72 -1.17 -10.40
N ALA A 137 -10.76 -1.78 -9.22
CA ALA A 137 -9.96 -1.31 -8.09
C ALA A 137 -8.46 -1.29 -8.46
N GLN A 138 -7.74 -0.23 -8.09
CA GLN A 138 -6.34 -0.03 -8.46
C GLN A 138 -5.33 -0.72 -7.53
N GLY A 139 -5.79 -1.30 -6.41
CA GLY A 139 -4.92 -2.01 -5.45
C GLY A 139 -5.70 -2.50 -4.24
N PHE A 140 -5.00 -3.19 -3.35
CA PHE A 140 -5.56 -3.81 -2.17
C PHE A 140 -5.07 -3.19 -0.86
N ALA A 141 -5.75 -3.51 0.23
CA ALA A 141 -5.39 -3.06 1.56
C ALA A 141 -4.07 -3.66 2.04
N GLY A 142 -3.41 -2.99 2.96
CA GLY A 142 -2.32 -3.54 3.74
C GLY A 142 -2.80 -4.52 4.81
N GLY A 143 -1.89 -5.33 5.32
CA GLY A 143 -2.13 -6.26 6.42
C GLY A 143 -2.20 -5.56 7.77
N ASN A 144 -2.93 -6.15 8.70
CA ASN A 144 -3.02 -5.71 10.09
C ASN A 144 -1.74 -6.07 10.87
N GLY A 145 -1.49 -5.34 11.94
CA GLY A 145 -0.45 -5.69 12.90
C GLY A 145 -0.80 -6.95 13.69
N GLY A 146 0.22 -7.66 14.12
CA GLY A 146 0.07 -8.84 14.99
C GLY A 146 -0.39 -8.47 16.40
N PRO A 147 -0.86 -9.46 17.17
CA PRO A 147 -1.31 -9.26 18.55
C PRO A 147 -0.15 -8.93 19.50
N THR A 148 -0.49 -8.47 20.71
CA THR A 148 0.45 -7.97 21.74
C THR A 148 1.54 -8.94 22.20
N SER A 149 1.37 -10.22 21.96
CA SER A 149 2.36 -11.24 22.35
C SER A 149 3.44 -11.52 21.29
N GLY A 150 3.43 -10.79 20.17
CA GLY A 150 4.41 -10.94 19.09
C GLY A 150 4.59 -9.64 18.33
N TYR A 151 5.81 -9.35 17.94
CA TYR A 151 6.21 -8.10 17.26
C TYR A 151 5.93 -8.12 15.73
N GLY A 152 4.98 -8.94 15.27
CA GLY A 152 4.66 -9.02 13.84
C GLY A 152 3.95 -7.79 13.33
N SER A 153 4.47 -7.19 12.27
CA SER A 153 3.85 -6.09 11.55
C SER A 153 3.14 -6.57 10.29
N GLY A 154 2.17 -5.82 9.79
CA GLY A 154 1.47 -6.12 8.54
C GLY A 154 2.30 -5.77 7.31
N GLY A 155 2.15 -6.53 6.25
CA GLY A 155 2.70 -6.23 4.92
C GLY A 155 1.92 -5.15 4.20
N GLY A 156 2.54 -4.39 3.29
CA GLY A 156 1.84 -3.46 2.42
C GLY A 156 0.94 -4.17 1.41
N GLY A 157 -0.14 -3.54 0.97
CA GLY A 157 -1.00 -4.04 -0.09
C GLY A 157 -0.30 -4.02 -1.45
N GLY A 158 -0.66 -4.96 -2.30
CA GLY A 158 -0.20 -5.08 -3.68
C GLY A 158 -1.27 -4.71 -4.70
N ALA A 159 -0.94 -4.87 -5.98
CA ALA A 159 -1.88 -4.62 -7.07
C ALA A 159 -2.97 -5.71 -7.15
N THR A 160 -2.68 -6.96 -6.80
CA THR A 160 -3.60 -8.10 -6.97
C THR A 160 -3.94 -8.84 -5.68
N ALA A 161 -3.26 -8.53 -4.58
CA ALA A 161 -3.51 -9.16 -3.29
C ALA A 161 -3.35 -8.20 -2.12
N VAL A 162 -4.06 -8.48 -1.04
CA VAL A 162 -3.89 -7.80 0.25
C VAL A 162 -2.52 -8.14 0.84
N GLY A 163 -1.95 -7.21 1.62
CA GLY A 163 -0.82 -7.53 2.47
C GLY A 163 -1.22 -8.51 3.57
N THR A 164 -0.36 -9.44 3.92
CA THR A 164 -0.66 -10.41 4.99
C THR A 164 -0.54 -9.76 6.36
N ASN A 165 -1.30 -10.24 7.31
CA ASN A 165 -1.24 -9.76 8.69
C ASN A 165 0.06 -10.24 9.36
N GLY A 166 0.55 -9.43 10.30
CA GLY A 166 1.56 -9.89 11.25
C GLY A 166 0.96 -10.94 12.19
N SER A 167 1.78 -11.88 12.63
CA SER A 167 1.35 -12.95 13.55
C SER A 167 2.36 -13.21 14.67
N THR A 168 1.98 -14.04 15.63
CA THR A 168 2.87 -14.56 16.68
C THR A 168 3.52 -15.87 16.27
N PRO A 169 4.77 -16.18 16.72
CA PRO A 169 5.71 -15.28 17.36
C PRO A 169 6.55 -14.52 16.32
N ASN A 170 6.56 -13.20 16.35
CA ASN A 170 7.43 -12.31 15.58
C ASN A 170 7.41 -12.47 14.05
N VAL A 171 6.31 -12.97 13.47
CA VAL A 171 6.18 -13.11 12.03
C VAL A 171 5.65 -11.83 11.44
N THR A 172 6.47 -11.17 10.61
CA THR A 172 6.05 -9.98 9.85
C THR A 172 5.18 -10.40 8.67
N GLY A 173 4.21 -9.57 8.33
CA GLY A 173 3.38 -9.77 7.15
C GLY A 173 4.18 -9.60 5.86
N VAL A 174 3.85 -10.42 4.88
CA VAL A 174 4.41 -10.33 3.53
C VAL A 174 3.59 -9.30 2.73
N GLY A 175 4.24 -8.56 1.86
CA GLY A 175 3.56 -7.64 0.93
C GLY A 175 2.60 -8.38 -0.01
N GLY A 176 1.52 -7.72 -0.40
CA GLY A 176 0.58 -8.23 -1.39
C GLY A 176 1.23 -8.37 -2.76
N ALA A 177 0.79 -9.35 -3.54
CA ALA A 177 1.35 -9.61 -4.86
C ALA A 177 1.14 -8.44 -5.83
N GLY A 178 2.14 -8.21 -6.69
CA GLY A 178 2.04 -7.33 -7.85
C GLY A 178 1.21 -7.95 -8.97
N ALA A 179 0.83 -7.14 -9.96
CA ALA A 179 0.26 -7.64 -11.19
C ALA A 179 1.36 -8.23 -12.08
N THR A 180 1.10 -9.41 -12.64
CA THR A 180 1.95 -9.96 -13.70
C THR A 180 1.60 -9.28 -15.02
N ASN A 181 2.61 -8.77 -15.71
CA ASN A 181 2.52 -8.27 -17.07
C ASN A 181 3.58 -9.02 -17.89
N THR A 182 3.15 -9.98 -18.67
CA THR A 182 4.01 -10.80 -19.57
C THR A 182 3.56 -10.66 -21.00
#